data_a546581176ab23ed8e72645fdba2f9ad
#
_entry.id   a546581176ab23ed8e72645fdba2f9ad
#
_cell.length_a   1.000
_cell.length_b   1.000
_cell.length_c   1.000
_cell.angle_alpha   90.00
_cell.angle_beta   90.00
_cell.angle_gamma   90.00
#
_symmetry.space_group_name_H-M   'P 1'
#
loop_
_entity.id
_entity.type
_entity.pdbx_description
1 polymer ?
#
loop_
_entity_poly.entity_id
_entity_poly.type
_entity_poly.pdbx_seq_one_letter_code
_entity_poly.pdbx_strand_id
1 'polypeptide(L)'
;EQDATARRAVLIWNNTIPANQNHQYLKRKCLPPFGLREASGNLIIPITDIDNVLWSIQTIKPNGEKRFLSGGRTKDCMSWIEGKRTDTLYIAEGWATAASVAFYTTNTAACAFNAGNMTNVATAIRKKYPNVPIVIVADHDEVGIKAAKQAASKTGADFWYPPTQGHDFNDWMIESGVMG
;
A
#
# COMPACT_ATOMS: atom_id res chain seq x y z
N GLU A 1 -22.49 -6.95 -7.78
CA GLU A 1 -22.10 -6.64 -6.40
C GLU A 1 -20.93 -5.61 -6.38
N GLN A 2 -19.85 -5.87 -7.09
CA GLN A 2 -18.67 -4.99 -7.09
C GLN A 2 -18.98 -3.55 -7.56
N ASP A 3 -19.78 -3.37 -8.61
CA ASP A 3 -20.17 -2.03 -9.09
C ASP A 3 -21.01 -1.26 -8.07
N ALA A 4 -21.89 -1.96 -7.34
CA ALA A 4 -22.66 -1.33 -6.27
C ALA A 4 -21.74 -0.90 -5.12
N THR A 5 -20.75 -1.72 -4.79
CA THR A 5 -19.76 -1.39 -3.76
C THR A 5 -18.83 -0.26 -4.22
N ALA A 6 -18.44 -0.22 -5.48
CA ALA A 6 -17.66 0.90 -6.03
C ALA A 6 -18.42 2.23 -5.91
N ARG A 7 -19.72 2.26 -6.24
CA ARG A 7 -20.55 3.47 -6.02
C ARG A 7 -20.60 3.88 -4.55
N ARG A 8 -20.73 2.92 -3.62
CA ARG A 8 -20.67 3.20 -2.17
C ARG A 8 -19.30 3.75 -1.75
N ALA A 9 -18.22 3.17 -2.28
CA ALA A 9 -16.86 3.64 -2.00
C ALA A 9 -16.68 5.11 -2.43
N VAL A 10 -17.17 5.48 -3.62
CA VAL A 10 -17.15 6.88 -4.10
C VAL A 10 -17.92 7.79 -3.17
N LEU A 11 -19.13 7.39 -2.73
CA LEU A 11 -19.93 8.19 -1.79
C LEU A 11 -19.20 8.38 -0.45
N ILE A 12 -18.61 7.33 0.09
CA ILE A 12 -17.84 7.43 1.34
C ILE A 12 -16.65 8.36 1.12
N TRP A 13 -15.86 8.15 0.06
CA TRP A 13 -14.68 8.95 -0.24
C TRP A 13 -14.99 10.44 -0.35
N ASN A 14 -16.07 10.80 -1.06
CA ASN A 14 -16.47 12.19 -1.25
C ASN A 14 -16.94 12.88 0.05
N ASN A 15 -17.35 12.10 1.06
CA ASN A 15 -17.75 12.60 2.37
C ASN A 15 -16.64 12.56 3.42
N THR A 16 -15.40 12.28 3.03
CA THR A 16 -14.24 12.29 3.93
C THR A 16 -13.55 13.66 3.95
N ILE A 17 -12.72 13.89 4.95
CA ILE A 17 -11.83 15.05 5.07
C ILE A 17 -10.37 14.59 4.96
N PRO A 18 -9.40 15.47 4.68
CA PRO A 18 -7.98 15.13 4.75
C PRO A 18 -7.62 14.54 6.11
N ALA A 19 -6.81 13.47 6.11
CA ALA A 19 -6.42 12.80 7.33
C ALA A 19 -5.55 13.70 8.22
N ASN A 20 -5.81 13.67 9.53
CA ASN A 20 -5.01 14.38 10.52
C ASN A 20 -3.65 13.71 10.65
N GLN A 21 -2.57 14.48 10.49
CA GLN A 21 -1.20 13.98 10.69
C GLN A 21 -0.94 13.44 12.12
N ASN A 22 -1.77 13.82 13.09
CA ASN A 22 -1.71 13.34 14.47
C ASN A 22 -2.57 12.10 14.72
N HIS A 23 -3.15 11.47 13.68
CA HIS A 23 -3.89 10.22 13.82
C HIS A 23 -3.01 9.17 14.52
N GLN A 24 -3.56 8.47 15.53
CA GLN A 24 -2.78 7.57 16.40
C GLN A 24 -2.05 6.47 15.62
N TYR A 25 -2.67 5.92 14.56
CA TYR A 25 -2.03 4.92 13.71
C TYR A 25 -0.81 5.51 12.99
N LEU A 26 -0.93 6.70 12.40
CA LEU A 26 0.18 7.38 11.71
C LEU A 26 1.32 7.71 12.68
N LYS A 27 0.99 8.17 13.89
CA LYS A 27 2.00 8.41 14.93
C LYS A 27 2.79 7.16 15.30
N ARG A 28 2.09 6.03 15.53
CA ARG A 28 2.77 4.76 15.84
C ARG A 28 3.67 4.27 14.71
N LYS A 29 3.25 4.50 13.47
CA LYS A 29 4.01 4.13 12.29
C LYS A 29 5.07 5.16 11.89
N CYS A 30 5.12 6.29 12.60
CA CYS A 30 6.02 7.40 12.29
C CYS A 30 5.89 7.86 10.82
N LEU A 31 4.66 7.98 10.32
CA LEU A 31 4.39 8.28 8.92
C LEU A 31 3.52 9.53 8.76
N PRO A 32 3.77 10.35 7.72
CA PRO A 32 2.82 11.36 7.31
C PRO A 32 1.60 10.71 6.64
N PRO A 33 0.49 11.45 6.48
CA PRO A 33 -0.73 10.90 5.90
C PRO A 33 -0.68 10.56 4.40
N PHE A 34 0.28 11.06 3.63
CA PHE A 34 0.41 10.82 2.18
C PHE A 34 -0.90 11.01 1.40
N GLY A 35 -1.65 12.05 1.71
CA GLY A 35 -2.92 12.33 1.04
C GLY A 35 -4.08 11.42 1.45
N LEU A 36 -3.92 10.57 2.46
CA LEU A 36 -5.04 9.81 3.01
C LEU A 36 -6.14 10.74 3.51
N ARG A 37 -7.32 10.21 3.56
CA ARG A 37 -8.51 10.87 4.11
C ARG A 37 -8.99 10.16 5.36
N GLU A 38 -9.86 10.81 6.11
CA GLU A 38 -10.47 10.21 7.30
C GLU A 38 -11.97 10.49 7.38
N ALA A 39 -12.66 9.57 8.04
CA ALA A 39 -14.06 9.67 8.39
C ALA A 39 -14.27 9.08 9.78
N SER A 40 -14.97 9.80 10.65
CA SER A 40 -15.26 9.34 12.02
C SER A 40 -14.03 8.84 12.78
N GLY A 41 -12.89 9.51 12.62
CA GLY A 41 -11.63 9.18 13.29
C GLY A 41 -10.89 7.97 12.73
N ASN A 42 -11.33 7.40 11.61
CA ASN A 42 -10.67 6.29 10.92
C ASN A 42 -10.01 6.76 9.63
N LEU A 43 -8.82 6.25 9.33
CA LEU A 43 -8.19 6.49 8.04
C LEU A 43 -8.93 5.72 6.95
N ILE A 44 -9.09 6.36 5.80
CA ILE A 44 -9.71 5.78 4.61
C ILE A 44 -8.67 5.72 3.51
N ILE A 45 -8.38 4.49 3.07
CA ILE A 45 -7.41 4.20 2.01
C ILE A 45 -8.19 3.83 0.75
N PRO A 46 -7.98 4.53 -0.37
CA PRO A 46 -8.65 4.20 -1.62
C PRO A 46 -8.07 2.92 -2.21
N ILE A 47 -8.92 2.08 -2.76
CA ILE A 47 -8.55 0.87 -3.50
C ILE A 47 -8.94 1.09 -4.95
N THR A 48 -7.93 1.36 -5.78
CA THR A 48 -8.11 1.69 -7.20
C THR A 48 -7.48 0.65 -8.10
N ASP A 49 -7.97 0.53 -9.33
CA ASP A 49 -7.23 -0.21 -10.34
C ASP A 49 -6.06 0.63 -10.92
N ILE A 50 -5.36 0.06 -11.89
CA ILE A 50 -4.20 0.71 -12.52
C ILE A 50 -4.57 2.00 -13.29
N ASP A 51 -5.84 2.20 -13.62
CA ASP A 51 -6.36 3.38 -14.30
C ASP A 51 -7.01 4.38 -13.31
N ASN A 52 -6.77 4.18 -12.02
CA ASN A 52 -7.25 5.01 -10.91
C ASN A 52 -8.77 5.02 -10.72
N VAL A 53 -9.48 4.01 -11.21
CA VAL A 53 -10.90 3.84 -10.93
C VAL A 53 -11.06 3.30 -9.50
N LEU A 54 -11.84 4.00 -8.67
CA LEU A 54 -12.09 3.62 -7.29
C LEU A 54 -13.09 2.45 -7.22
N TRP A 55 -12.63 1.29 -6.74
CA TRP A 55 -13.41 0.06 -6.61
C TRP A 55 -13.84 -0.25 -5.18
N SER A 56 -13.07 0.17 -4.21
CA SER A 56 -13.32 -0.11 -2.80
C SER A 56 -12.52 0.84 -1.91
N ILE A 57 -12.63 0.64 -0.61
CA ILE A 57 -11.83 1.31 0.40
C ILE A 57 -11.39 0.31 1.48
N GLN A 58 -10.25 0.60 2.11
CA GLN A 58 -9.87 0.01 3.38
C GLN A 58 -9.97 1.07 4.47
N THR A 59 -10.56 0.70 5.59
CA THR A 59 -10.62 1.54 6.79
C THR A 59 -9.56 1.06 7.78
N ILE A 60 -8.79 1.98 8.37
CA ILE A 60 -7.86 1.69 9.47
C ILE A 60 -8.29 2.51 10.69
N LYS A 61 -8.62 1.81 11.77
CA LYS A 61 -8.95 2.44 13.06
C LYS A 61 -7.70 3.00 13.77
N PRO A 62 -7.88 3.89 14.75
CA PRO A 62 -6.76 4.39 15.56
C PRO A 62 -5.91 3.27 16.20
N ASN A 63 -6.51 2.15 16.58
CA ASN A 63 -5.82 0.99 17.14
C ASN A 63 -5.11 0.10 16.11
N GLY A 64 -5.24 0.41 14.81
CA GLY A 64 -4.63 -0.34 13.70
C GLY A 64 -5.50 -1.45 13.12
N GLU A 65 -6.70 -1.69 13.64
CA GLU A 65 -7.65 -2.64 13.04
C GLU A 65 -8.01 -2.21 11.62
N LYS A 66 -7.92 -3.14 10.68
CA LYS A 66 -8.17 -2.90 9.26
C LYS A 66 -9.42 -3.63 8.81
N ARG A 67 -10.25 -2.96 8.02
CA ARG A 67 -11.44 -3.55 7.42
C ARG A 67 -11.62 -3.10 5.97
N PHE A 68 -11.96 -4.04 5.11
CA PHE A 68 -12.40 -3.73 3.74
C PHE A 68 -13.89 -3.45 3.71
N LEU A 69 -14.29 -2.63 2.74
CA LEU A 69 -15.71 -2.48 2.42
C LEU A 69 -16.25 -3.81 1.85
N SER A 70 -17.28 -4.37 2.49
CA SER A 70 -17.84 -5.65 2.09
C SER A 70 -18.34 -5.65 0.65
N GLY A 71 -18.03 -6.73 -0.10
CA GLY A 71 -18.35 -6.88 -1.52
C GLY A 71 -17.47 -6.07 -2.48
N GLY A 72 -16.45 -5.38 -1.96
CA GLY A 72 -15.54 -4.57 -2.76
C GLY A 72 -14.50 -5.39 -3.52
N ARG A 73 -14.16 -4.93 -4.72
CA ARG A 73 -13.07 -5.50 -5.51
C ARG A 73 -11.74 -5.07 -4.92
N THR A 74 -10.87 -6.04 -4.63
CA THR A 74 -9.47 -5.83 -4.24
C THR A 74 -8.50 -6.47 -5.23
N LYS A 75 -8.95 -7.49 -5.96
CA LYS A 75 -8.15 -8.17 -6.97
C LYS A 75 -7.75 -7.19 -8.08
N ASP A 76 -6.48 -7.21 -8.45
CA ASP A 76 -5.86 -6.32 -9.45
C ASP A 76 -5.94 -4.82 -9.07
N CYS A 77 -6.24 -4.52 -7.81
CA CYS A 77 -6.34 -3.16 -7.29
C CYS A 77 -5.21 -2.88 -6.28
N MET A 78 -4.91 -1.60 -6.12
CA MET A 78 -3.85 -1.09 -5.29
C MET A 78 -4.21 0.27 -4.69
N SER A 79 -3.40 0.76 -3.78
CA SER A 79 -3.38 2.17 -3.38
C SER A 79 -2.01 2.74 -3.68
N TRP A 80 -1.96 3.82 -4.44
CA TRP A 80 -0.71 4.53 -4.69
C TRP A 80 -0.34 5.42 -3.52
N ILE A 81 0.92 5.42 -3.15
CA ILE A 81 1.56 6.38 -2.26
C ILE A 81 2.53 7.19 -3.11
N GLU A 82 2.18 8.42 -3.43
CA GLU A 82 2.97 9.27 -4.30
C GLU A 82 4.24 9.72 -3.59
N GLY A 83 5.38 9.39 -4.18
CA GLY A 83 6.69 9.92 -3.84
C GLY A 83 7.05 11.13 -4.71
N LYS A 84 8.17 11.76 -4.38
CA LYS A 84 8.73 12.86 -5.20
C LYS A 84 9.37 12.35 -6.49
N ARG A 85 9.65 11.05 -6.58
CA ARG A 85 10.34 10.38 -7.67
C ARG A 85 9.53 9.19 -8.17
N THR A 86 9.77 8.83 -9.44
CA THR A 86 9.13 7.68 -10.12
C THR A 86 10.13 6.88 -10.95
N ASP A 87 11.42 7.06 -10.70
CA ASP A 87 12.49 6.34 -11.39
C ASP A 87 12.60 4.87 -10.96
N THR A 88 12.04 4.54 -9.82
CA THR A 88 11.78 3.16 -9.36
C THR A 88 10.41 3.10 -8.74
N LEU A 89 9.62 2.08 -9.07
CA LEU A 89 8.32 1.85 -8.44
C LEU A 89 8.43 0.70 -7.43
N TYR A 90 7.89 0.91 -6.25
CA TYR A 90 7.90 -0.09 -5.18
C TYR A 90 6.51 -0.68 -4.98
N ILE A 91 6.44 -1.96 -4.59
CA ILE A 91 5.19 -2.64 -4.26
C ILE A 91 5.36 -3.32 -2.91
N ALA A 92 4.42 -3.11 -2.00
CA ALA A 92 4.37 -3.78 -0.71
C ALA A 92 2.96 -4.30 -0.42
N GLU A 93 2.85 -5.23 0.53
CA GLU A 93 1.57 -5.82 0.91
C GLU A 93 0.68 -4.81 1.62
N GLY A 94 1.18 -4.17 2.69
CA GLY A 94 0.41 -3.28 3.54
C GLY A 94 0.66 -1.80 3.25
N TRP A 95 -0.33 -0.96 3.58
CA TRP A 95 -0.20 0.48 3.37
C TRP A 95 0.98 1.09 4.15
N ALA A 96 1.15 0.75 5.44
CA ALA A 96 2.25 1.30 6.24
C ALA A 96 3.63 0.90 5.69
N THR A 97 3.78 -0.33 5.21
CA THR A 97 5.01 -0.78 4.56
C THR A 97 5.28 0.02 3.29
N ALA A 98 4.28 0.14 2.41
CA ALA A 98 4.41 0.92 1.16
C ALA A 98 4.69 2.41 1.43
N ALA A 99 4.00 3.01 2.42
CA ALA A 99 4.22 4.40 2.81
C ALA A 99 5.61 4.63 3.42
N SER A 100 6.12 3.67 4.21
CA SER A 100 7.48 3.71 4.74
C SER A 100 8.54 3.68 3.64
N VAL A 101 8.33 2.82 2.65
CA VAL A 101 9.21 2.75 1.47
C VAL A 101 9.18 4.06 0.69
N ALA A 102 7.99 4.63 0.44
CA ALA A 102 7.88 5.92 -0.24
C ALA A 102 8.54 7.05 0.55
N PHE A 103 8.38 7.05 1.87
CA PHE A 103 9.02 8.02 2.76
C PHE A 103 10.55 7.94 2.70
N TYR A 104 11.09 6.73 2.84
CA TYR A 104 12.53 6.48 2.90
C TYR A 104 13.22 6.71 1.55
N THR A 105 12.65 6.18 0.47
CA THR A 105 13.27 6.23 -0.87
C THR A 105 12.92 7.48 -1.65
N THR A 106 11.92 8.24 -1.20
CA THR A 106 11.27 9.33 -1.94
C THR A 106 10.60 8.90 -3.26
N ASN A 107 10.60 7.63 -3.58
CA ASN A 107 9.95 7.07 -4.77
C ASN A 107 8.49 6.69 -4.50
N THR A 108 7.70 6.65 -5.56
CA THR A 108 6.32 6.21 -5.50
C THR A 108 6.22 4.71 -5.17
N ALA A 109 5.29 4.35 -4.31
CA ALA A 109 5.01 2.97 -3.92
C ALA A 109 3.54 2.63 -4.10
N ALA A 110 3.24 1.34 -4.27
CA ALA A 110 1.90 0.79 -4.32
C ALA A 110 1.67 -0.20 -3.18
N CYS A 111 0.54 -0.08 -2.51
CA CYS A 111 0.04 -1.07 -1.56
C CYS A 111 -0.85 -2.07 -2.29
N ALA A 112 -0.53 -3.37 -2.21
CA ALA A 112 -1.29 -4.44 -2.86
C ALA A 112 -2.39 -5.03 -1.96
N PHE A 113 -2.44 -4.66 -0.69
CA PHE A 113 -3.40 -5.04 0.34
C PHE A 113 -3.30 -6.47 0.87
N ASN A 114 -2.78 -7.41 0.10
CA ASN A 114 -2.48 -8.77 0.56
C ASN A 114 -1.42 -9.44 -0.32
N ALA A 115 -0.77 -10.46 0.22
CA ALA A 115 0.30 -11.19 -0.45
C ALA A 115 -0.16 -11.82 -1.79
N GLY A 116 -1.37 -12.39 -1.83
CA GLY A 116 -1.91 -13.03 -3.03
C GLY A 116 -2.18 -12.07 -4.19
N ASN A 117 -2.32 -10.76 -3.91
CA ASN A 117 -2.54 -9.75 -4.93
C ASN A 117 -1.25 -9.10 -5.45
N MET A 118 -0.10 -9.35 -4.81
CA MET A 118 1.16 -8.69 -5.22
C MET A 118 1.55 -9.00 -6.65
N THR A 119 1.41 -10.23 -7.10
CA THR A 119 1.70 -10.60 -8.50
C THR A 119 0.77 -9.90 -9.49
N ASN A 120 -0.51 -9.76 -9.16
CA ASN A 120 -1.47 -9.07 -10.02
C ASN A 120 -1.13 -7.58 -10.16
N VAL A 121 -0.84 -6.92 -9.02
CA VAL A 121 -0.45 -5.52 -8.98
C VAL A 121 0.87 -5.30 -9.76
N ALA A 122 1.87 -6.13 -9.51
CA ALA A 122 3.15 -6.05 -10.22
C ALA A 122 2.98 -6.25 -11.74
N THR A 123 2.11 -7.17 -12.15
CA THR A 123 1.81 -7.40 -13.57
C THR A 123 1.13 -6.19 -14.21
N ALA A 124 0.14 -5.60 -13.53
CA ALA A 124 -0.54 -4.41 -14.02
C ALA A 124 0.42 -3.21 -14.15
N ILE A 125 1.26 -3.00 -13.14
CA ILE A 125 2.27 -1.93 -13.15
C ILE A 125 3.30 -2.16 -14.26
N ARG A 126 3.82 -3.39 -14.42
CA ARG A 126 4.79 -3.71 -15.49
C ARG A 126 4.20 -3.49 -16.88
N LYS A 127 2.92 -3.84 -17.07
CA LYS A 127 2.24 -3.61 -18.36
C LYS A 127 2.11 -2.12 -18.68
N LYS A 128 1.79 -1.30 -17.69
CA LYS A 128 1.61 0.15 -17.87
C LYS A 128 2.95 0.90 -17.96
N TYR A 129 3.95 0.42 -17.23
CA TYR A 129 5.30 1.02 -17.15
C TYR A 129 6.37 -0.03 -17.47
N PRO A 130 6.52 -0.41 -18.77
CA PRO A 130 7.34 -1.57 -19.16
C PRO A 130 8.83 -1.42 -18.84
N ASN A 131 9.35 -0.20 -18.81
CA ASN A 131 10.79 0.08 -18.66
C ASN A 131 11.19 0.59 -17.27
N VAL A 132 10.24 0.82 -16.38
CA VAL A 132 10.55 1.33 -15.03
C VAL A 132 11.01 0.18 -14.14
N PRO A 133 12.14 0.31 -13.42
CA PRO A 133 12.52 -0.65 -12.39
C PRO A 133 11.41 -0.81 -11.34
N ILE A 134 11.12 -2.05 -10.98
CA ILE A 134 10.14 -2.39 -9.93
C ILE A 134 10.85 -3.18 -8.85
N VAL A 135 10.63 -2.82 -7.60
CA VAL A 135 11.11 -3.55 -6.43
C VAL A 135 9.92 -3.95 -5.56
N ILE A 136 9.81 -5.24 -5.27
CA ILE A 136 8.79 -5.76 -4.38
C ILE A 136 9.37 -5.85 -2.97
N VAL A 137 8.74 -5.17 -2.03
CA VAL A 137 9.16 -5.13 -0.64
C VAL A 137 8.24 -6.04 0.18
N ALA A 138 8.80 -7.18 0.61
CA ALA A 138 8.08 -8.16 1.39
C ALA A 138 8.26 -7.94 2.90
N ASP A 139 7.31 -8.42 3.67
CA ASP A 139 7.51 -8.70 5.08
C ASP A 139 8.44 -9.91 5.23
N HIS A 140 9.26 -9.95 6.28
CA HIS A 140 10.19 -11.08 6.50
C HIS A 140 9.46 -12.25 7.16
N ASP A 141 8.52 -12.80 6.45
CA ASP A 141 7.86 -14.06 6.76
C ASP A 141 7.80 -14.96 5.51
N GLU A 142 7.47 -16.23 5.71
CA GLU A 142 7.47 -17.23 4.63
C GLU A 142 6.48 -16.85 3.52
N VAL A 143 5.29 -16.38 3.89
CA VAL A 143 4.21 -16.02 2.95
C VAL A 143 4.59 -14.80 2.12
N GLY A 144 5.09 -13.75 2.77
CA GLY A 144 5.52 -12.51 2.12
C GLY A 144 6.68 -12.72 1.18
N ILE A 145 7.72 -13.43 1.61
CA ILE A 145 8.90 -13.73 0.78
C ILE A 145 8.51 -14.58 -0.44
N LYS A 146 7.67 -15.61 -0.24
CA LYS A 146 7.19 -16.45 -1.35
C LYS A 146 6.41 -15.65 -2.37
N ALA A 147 5.49 -14.81 -1.91
CA ALA A 147 4.69 -13.96 -2.79
C ALA A 147 5.56 -12.94 -3.56
N ALA A 148 6.54 -12.33 -2.90
CA ALA A 148 7.48 -11.41 -3.55
C ALA A 148 8.33 -12.09 -4.62
N LYS A 149 8.86 -13.28 -4.33
CA LYS A 149 9.64 -14.08 -5.30
C LYS A 149 8.80 -14.46 -6.52
N GLN A 150 7.55 -14.85 -6.34
CA GLN A 150 6.63 -15.18 -7.43
C GLN A 150 6.35 -13.95 -8.31
N ALA A 151 6.04 -12.81 -7.70
CA ALA A 151 5.77 -11.57 -8.42
C ALA A 151 7.02 -11.08 -9.16
N ALA A 152 8.19 -11.12 -8.54
CA ALA A 152 9.46 -10.76 -9.16
C ALA A 152 9.78 -11.65 -10.36
N SER A 153 9.68 -12.96 -10.22
CA SER A 153 9.91 -13.93 -11.30
C SER A 153 8.99 -13.68 -12.50
N LYS A 154 7.71 -13.38 -12.25
CA LYS A 154 6.73 -13.18 -13.32
C LYS A 154 6.89 -11.86 -14.06
N THR A 155 7.41 -10.84 -13.42
CA THR A 155 7.41 -9.46 -13.93
C THR A 155 8.80 -8.89 -14.23
N GLY A 156 9.87 -9.65 -13.93
CA GLY A 156 11.24 -9.15 -14.02
C GLY A 156 11.52 -8.03 -13.02
N ALA A 157 10.82 -8.01 -11.89
CA ALA A 157 11.09 -7.11 -10.78
C ALA A 157 12.15 -7.68 -9.85
N ASP A 158 12.82 -6.80 -9.10
CA ASP A 158 13.61 -7.19 -7.95
C ASP A 158 12.71 -7.36 -6.72
N PHE A 159 13.22 -7.97 -5.66
CA PHE A 159 12.55 -8.02 -4.37
C PHE A 159 13.53 -7.81 -3.22
N TRP A 160 13.00 -7.32 -2.11
CA TRP A 160 13.75 -7.09 -0.89
C TRP A 160 12.86 -7.37 0.32
N TYR A 161 13.45 -7.74 1.44
CA TYR A 161 12.80 -7.86 2.74
C TYR A 161 13.79 -7.49 3.85
N PRO A 162 13.31 -7.01 5.03
CA PRO A 162 14.19 -6.62 6.12
C PRO A 162 14.97 -7.82 6.68
N PRO A 163 16.17 -7.60 7.25
CA PRO A 163 17.01 -8.70 7.75
C PRO A 163 16.44 -9.44 8.95
N THR A 164 15.61 -8.76 9.77
CA THR A 164 15.05 -9.35 10.99
C THR A 164 13.77 -10.11 10.68
N GLN A 165 13.72 -11.39 11.05
CA GLN A 165 12.55 -12.23 10.88
C GLN A 165 11.33 -11.65 11.62
N GLY A 166 10.17 -11.68 10.96
CA GLY A 166 8.92 -11.15 11.49
C GLY A 166 8.74 -9.64 11.34
N HIS A 167 9.77 -8.92 10.84
CA HIS A 167 9.68 -7.48 10.62
C HIS A 167 9.15 -7.15 9.22
N ASP A 168 8.46 -6.01 9.13
CA ASP A 168 8.18 -5.33 7.88
C ASP A 168 9.16 -4.15 7.66
N PHE A 169 9.04 -3.46 6.54
CA PHE A 169 9.90 -2.31 6.23
C PHE A 169 9.71 -1.16 7.22
N ASN A 170 8.50 -0.96 7.75
CA ASN A 170 8.24 0.08 8.75
C ASN A 170 9.00 -0.20 10.04
N ASP A 171 8.99 -1.46 10.52
CA ASP A 171 9.76 -1.88 11.70
C ASP A 171 11.25 -1.61 11.49
N TRP A 172 11.79 -2.05 10.36
CA TRP A 172 13.19 -1.84 10.02
C TRP A 172 13.57 -0.36 9.94
N MET A 173 12.73 0.46 9.33
CA MET A 173 12.96 1.90 9.20
C MET A 173 12.98 2.60 10.56
N ILE A 174 12.05 2.28 11.45
CA ILE A 174 11.98 2.85 12.80
C ILE A 174 13.22 2.44 13.60
N GLU A 175 13.59 1.16 13.59
CA GLU A 175 14.75 0.65 14.32
C GLU A 175 16.08 1.20 13.79
N SER A 176 16.16 1.48 12.49
CA SER A 176 17.36 2.07 11.87
C SER A 176 17.62 3.53 12.29
N GLY A 177 16.69 4.15 13.02
CA GLY A 177 16.83 5.54 13.47
C GLY A 177 16.77 6.59 12.34
N VAL A 178 16.34 6.21 11.16
CA VAL A 178 16.21 7.10 9.99
C VAL A 178 15.11 8.14 10.20
N MET A 179 14.28 7.94 11.23
CA MET A 179 13.16 8.78 11.64
C MET A 179 13.46 9.55 12.94
N GLY A 180 14.68 10.00 13.09
CA GLY A 180 15.09 10.85 14.20
C GLY A 180 14.67 12.31 14.02
#